data_c2174cf7b53d30a53899283644923edf
#
_entry.id   c2174cf7b53d30a53899283644923edf
#
_cell.length_a   1.000
_cell.length_b   1.000
_cell.length_c   1.000
_cell.angle_alpha   90.00
_cell.angle_beta   90.00
_cell.angle_gamma   90.00
#
_symmetry.space_group_name_H-M   'P 1'
#
loop_
_entity.id
_entity.type
_entity.pdbx_description
1 polymer ?
#
loop_
_entity_poly.entity_id
_entity_poly.type
_entity_poly.pdbx_seq_one_letter_code
_entity_poly.pdbx_strand_id
1 'polypeptide(L)'
;MGALTKAEIADQLFEQLGLNKREAKEIVELFFDEIGRALENNVQVKISGFGNFDLREKRERPGRNPKTGEEIPISARRVVTFHSGQKLKARVETYSGEDSDSNS
;
A
#
# COMPACT_ATOMS: atom_id res chain seq x y z
N MET A 1 0.54 2.77 -19.44
CA MET A 1 0.02 3.06 -18.17
C MET A 1 0.97 2.78 -17.09
N GLY A 2 1.25 3.71 -16.32
CA GLY A 2 2.13 3.53 -15.20
C GLY A 2 1.36 3.39 -13.90
N ALA A 3 2.08 3.32 -12.83
CA ALA A 3 1.50 3.33 -11.50
C ALA A 3 1.38 4.76 -11.02
N LEU A 4 0.46 5.00 -10.11
CA LEU A 4 0.37 6.29 -9.44
C LEU A 4 1.49 6.34 -8.40
N THR A 5 2.34 7.34 -8.50
CA THR A 5 3.48 7.46 -7.60
C THR A 5 3.28 8.61 -6.63
N LYS A 6 4.14 8.66 -5.61
CA LYS A 6 4.10 9.77 -4.67
C LYS A 6 4.31 11.11 -5.37
N ALA A 7 5.17 11.13 -6.37
CA ALA A 7 5.42 12.37 -7.12
C ALA A 7 4.16 12.82 -7.83
N GLU A 8 3.41 11.89 -8.40
CA GLU A 8 2.18 12.24 -9.08
C GLU A 8 1.10 12.69 -8.11
N ILE A 9 1.06 12.08 -6.93
CA ILE A 9 0.13 12.55 -5.90
C ILE A 9 0.48 13.98 -5.50
N ALA A 10 1.76 14.27 -5.33
CA ALA A 10 2.18 15.61 -4.99
C ALA A 10 1.81 16.62 -6.07
N ASP A 11 1.95 16.23 -7.33
CA ASP A 11 1.56 17.11 -8.43
C ASP A 11 0.07 17.42 -8.40
N GLN A 12 -0.75 16.43 -8.09
CA GLN A 12 -2.18 16.62 -7.98
C GLN A 12 -2.54 17.58 -6.83
N LEU A 13 -1.86 17.44 -5.70
CA LEU A 13 -2.08 18.35 -4.59
C LEU A 13 -1.67 19.78 -4.95
N PHE A 14 -0.58 19.92 -5.67
CA PHE A 14 -0.12 21.21 -6.14
C PHE A 14 -1.20 21.87 -7.01
N GLU A 15 -1.76 21.12 -7.95
CA GLU A 15 -2.75 21.65 -8.87
C GLU A 15 -4.10 21.90 -8.23
N GLN A 16 -4.52 20.97 -7.35
CA GLN A 16 -5.86 21.03 -6.80
C GLN A 16 -5.98 21.98 -5.63
N LEU A 17 -4.95 22.13 -4.83
CA LEU A 17 -5.04 22.86 -3.58
C LEU A 17 -4.25 24.17 -3.57
N GLY A 18 -3.55 24.48 -4.65
CA GLY A 18 -2.81 25.71 -4.71
C GLY A 18 -1.58 25.78 -3.83
N LEU A 19 -1.11 24.62 -3.38
CA LEU A 19 0.14 24.56 -2.63
C LEU A 19 1.32 24.71 -3.58
N ASN A 20 2.46 25.21 -3.09
CA ASN A 20 3.62 25.21 -3.95
C ASN A 20 4.19 23.76 -4.00
N LYS A 21 5.07 23.55 -4.96
CA LYS A 21 5.55 22.18 -5.22
C LYS A 21 6.27 21.57 -4.03
N ARG A 22 7.05 22.39 -3.34
CA ARG A 22 7.79 21.88 -2.19
C ARG A 22 6.84 21.48 -1.08
N GLU A 23 5.83 22.31 -0.82
CA GLU A 23 4.85 22.00 0.21
C GLU A 23 4.08 20.74 -0.12
N ALA A 24 3.66 20.59 -1.38
CA ALA A 24 2.92 19.41 -1.78
C ALA A 24 3.75 18.14 -1.58
N LYS A 25 5.02 18.22 -1.96
CA LYS A 25 5.91 17.08 -1.79
C LYS A 25 6.11 16.73 -0.33
N GLU A 26 6.28 17.74 0.51
CA GLU A 26 6.50 17.50 1.93
C GLU A 26 5.28 16.89 2.60
N ILE A 27 4.09 17.32 2.21
CA ILE A 27 2.86 16.77 2.76
C ILE A 27 2.72 15.30 2.40
N VAL A 28 3.00 14.96 1.15
CA VAL A 28 2.90 13.57 0.71
C VAL A 28 3.91 12.70 1.45
N GLU A 29 5.14 13.18 1.57
CA GLU A 29 6.16 12.42 2.29
C GLU A 29 5.78 12.22 3.75
N LEU A 30 5.28 13.26 4.38
CA LEU A 30 4.88 13.18 5.77
C LEU A 30 3.75 12.18 5.95
N PHE A 31 2.78 12.21 5.05
CA PHE A 31 1.62 11.32 5.13
C PHE A 31 2.04 9.85 5.10
N PHE A 32 2.86 9.48 4.12
CA PHE A 32 3.27 8.10 4.01
C PHE A 32 4.26 7.70 5.10
N ASP A 33 5.06 8.66 5.54
CA ASP A 33 5.98 8.39 6.64
C ASP A 33 5.23 8.09 7.93
N GLU A 34 4.13 8.79 8.17
CA GLU A 34 3.31 8.52 9.36
C GLU A 34 2.71 7.12 9.32
N ILE A 35 2.26 6.69 8.15
CA ILE A 35 1.73 5.34 8.02
C ILE A 35 2.83 4.33 8.31
N GLY A 36 4.00 4.54 7.74
CA GLY A 36 5.13 3.63 7.97
C GLY A 36 5.55 3.57 9.40
N ARG A 37 5.57 4.73 10.07
CA ARG A 37 5.98 4.79 11.47
C ARG A 37 5.00 4.05 12.37
N ALA A 38 3.71 4.20 12.11
CA ALA A 38 2.71 3.50 12.90
C ALA A 38 2.89 1.99 12.75
N LEU A 39 3.05 1.53 11.53
CA LEU A 39 3.21 0.09 11.28
C LEU A 39 4.51 -0.43 11.87
N GLU A 40 5.55 0.35 11.80
CA GLU A 40 6.83 0.00 12.38
C GLU A 40 6.69 -0.22 13.88
N ASN A 41 5.83 0.56 14.52
CA ASN A 41 5.59 0.48 15.95
C ASN A 41 4.45 -0.46 16.31
N ASN A 42 4.08 -1.32 15.38
CA ASN A 42 3.06 -2.36 15.61
C ASN A 42 1.67 -1.78 15.83
N VAL A 43 1.38 -0.66 15.18
CA VAL A 43 0.07 -0.01 15.27
C VAL A 43 -0.66 -0.19 13.95
N GLN A 44 -1.85 -0.72 14.03
CA GLN A 44 -2.71 -0.88 12.86
C GLN A 44 -3.10 0.49 12.31
N VAL A 45 -3.18 0.61 10.99
CA VAL A 45 -3.58 1.87 10.36
C VAL A 45 -4.94 1.68 9.71
N LYS A 46 -5.89 2.51 10.08
CA LYS A 46 -7.25 2.45 9.53
C LYS A 46 -7.56 3.77 8.86
N ILE A 47 -7.82 3.73 7.56
CA ILE A 47 -8.13 4.93 6.79
C ILE A 47 -9.56 4.79 6.29
N SER A 48 -10.45 5.55 6.91
CA SER A 48 -11.87 5.47 6.63
C SER A 48 -12.14 5.74 5.15
N GLY A 49 -12.95 4.89 4.54
CA GLY A 49 -13.29 5.03 3.14
C GLY A 49 -12.24 4.48 2.19
N PHE A 50 -11.11 4.07 2.70
CA PHE A 50 -10.03 3.57 1.86
C PHE A 50 -9.68 2.13 2.21
N GLY A 51 -9.21 1.89 3.43
CA GLY A 51 -8.86 0.53 3.83
C GLY A 51 -8.00 0.52 5.07
N ASN A 52 -7.57 -0.68 5.42
CA ASN A 52 -6.78 -0.90 6.63
C ASN A 52 -5.46 -1.58 6.29
N PHE A 53 -4.43 -1.16 7.00
CA PHE A 53 -3.14 -1.85 6.96
C PHE A 53 -3.01 -2.62 8.27
N ASP A 54 -2.93 -3.93 8.16
CA ASP A 54 -2.82 -4.82 9.31
C ASP A 54 -1.44 -5.44 9.37
N LEU A 55 -1.08 -5.88 10.56
CA LEU A 55 0.20 -6.52 10.80
C LEU A 55 -0.06 -7.98 11.14
N ARG A 56 0.76 -8.85 10.60
CA ARG A 56 0.66 -10.27 10.87
C ARG A 56 2.02 -10.83 11.25
N GLU A 57 2.00 -11.63 12.31
CA GLU A 57 3.19 -12.36 12.70
C GLU A 57 3.20 -13.67 11.94
N LYS A 58 4.26 -13.90 11.21
CA LYS A 58 4.44 -15.18 10.53
C LYS A 58 5.51 -15.96 11.26
N ARG A 59 5.13 -17.16 11.70
CA ARG A 59 6.04 -17.99 12.45
C ARG A 59 7.12 -18.55 11.57
N GLU A 60 8.21 -18.92 12.20
CA GLU A 60 9.23 -19.71 11.53
C GLU A 60 8.61 -21.01 11.02
N ARG A 61 8.95 -21.39 9.82
CA ARG A 61 8.40 -22.58 9.23
C ARG A 61 9.43 -23.19 8.29
N PRO A 62 9.30 -24.50 8.00
CA PRO A 62 10.21 -25.12 7.05
C PRO A 62 9.96 -24.60 5.65
N GLY A 63 11.03 -24.37 4.93
CA GLY A 63 10.98 -24.07 3.52
C GLY A 63 11.90 -25.02 2.80
N ARG A 64 11.98 -24.88 1.49
CA ARG A 64 12.78 -25.77 0.69
C ARG A 64 13.44 -25.01 -0.43
N ASN A 65 14.71 -25.26 -0.64
CA ASN A 65 15.44 -24.67 -1.74
C ASN A 65 14.95 -25.34 -3.03
N PRO A 66 14.38 -24.59 -3.96
CA PRO A 66 13.84 -25.19 -5.18
C PRO A 66 14.91 -25.82 -6.06
N LYS A 67 16.15 -25.42 -5.93
CA LYS A 67 17.21 -25.98 -6.76
C LYS A 67 17.77 -27.28 -6.19
N THR A 68 17.94 -27.34 -4.89
CA THR A 68 18.59 -28.51 -4.30
C THR A 68 17.61 -29.40 -3.55
N GLY A 69 16.42 -28.93 -3.27
CA GLY A 69 15.46 -29.65 -2.47
C GLY A 69 15.79 -29.66 -0.99
N GLU A 70 16.83 -28.97 -0.61
CA GLU A 70 17.26 -28.91 0.78
C GLU A 70 16.30 -28.11 1.63
N GLU A 71 16.02 -28.58 2.84
CA GLU A 71 15.16 -27.87 3.77
C GLU A 71 15.89 -26.67 4.33
N ILE A 72 15.26 -25.50 4.23
CA ILE A 72 15.79 -24.25 4.78
C ILE A 72 14.69 -23.59 5.57
N PRO A 73 14.88 -23.40 6.89
CA PRO A 73 13.83 -22.75 7.68
C PRO A 73 13.60 -21.33 7.22
N ILE A 74 12.33 -20.94 7.17
CA ILE A 74 11.95 -19.56 6.87
C ILE A 74 11.75 -18.86 8.20
N SER A 75 12.52 -17.79 8.42
CA SER A 75 12.52 -17.09 9.70
C SER A 75 11.17 -16.48 10.03
N ALA A 76 10.88 -16.39 11.30
CA ALA A 76 9.72 -15.65 11.77
C ALA A 76 9.86 -14.18 11.37
N ARG A 77 8.75 -13.56 11.00
CA ARG A 77 8.79 -12.16 10.61
C ARG A 77 7.41 -11.54 10.73
N ARG A 78 7.41 -10.22 10.78
CA ARG A 78 6.17 -9.46 10.78
C ARG A 78 5.96 -8.91 9.38
N VAL A 79 4.74 -9.03 8.88
CA VAL A 79 4.42 -8.54 7.53
C VAL A 79 3.21 -7.64 7.61
N VAL A 80 3.09 -6.78 6.60
CA VAL A 80 1.97 -5.85 6.47
C VAL A 80 1.04 -6.38 5.39
N THR A 81 -0.27 -6.37 5.68
CA THR A 81 -1.26 -6.69 4.68
C THR A 81 -2.24 -5.52 4.58
N PHE A 82 -2.74 -5.30 3.37
CA PHE A 82 -3.71 -4.25 3.12
C PHE A 82 -5.07 -4.88 2.80
N HIS A 83 -6.11 -4.36 3.44
CA HIS A 83 -7.48 -4.79 3.16
C HIS A 83 -8.27 -3.57 2.71
N SER A 84 -8.76 -3.60 1.48
CA SER A 84 -9.53 -2.47 0.97
C SER A 84 -10.87 -2.38 1.70
N GLY A 85 -11.29 -1.14 1.95
CA GLY A 85 -12.58 -0.89 2.57
C GLY A 85 -13.72 -1.04 1.57
N GLN A 86 -14.94 -1.01 2.09
CA GLN A 86 -16.11 -1.21 1.23
C GLN A 86 -16.24 -0.14 0.16
N LYS A 87 -15.98 1.10 0.52
CA LYS A 87 -16.10 2.18 -0.46
C LYS A 87 -15.10 2.04 -1.59
N LEU A 88 -13.86 1.70 -1.25
CA LEU A 88 -12.85 1.52 -2.28
C LEU A 88 -13.19 0.34 -3.16
N LYS A 89 -13.62 -0.77 -2.55
CA LYS A 89 -14.03 -1.94 -3.32
C LYS A 89 -15.14 -1.59 -4.29
N ALA A 90 -16.14 -0.88 -3.83
CA ALA A 90 -17.27 -0.53 -4.67
C ALA A 90 -16.83 0.32 -5.85
N ARG A 91 -15.94 1.27 -5.60
CA ARG A 91 -15.44 2.13 -6.68
C ARG A 91 -14.72 1.34 -7.74
N VAL A 92 -13.92 0.37 -7.32
CA VAL A 92 -13.16 -0.44 -8.26
C VAL A 92 -14.06 -1.39 -9.02
N GLU A 93 -15.00 -2.02 -8.32
CA GLU A 93 -15.88 -3.01 -8.92
C GLU A 93 -16.85 -2.40 -9.92
N THR A 94 -17.20 -1.14 -9.71
CA THR A 94 -18.15 -0.49 -10.62
C THR A 94 -17.47 0.34 -11.69
N TYR A 95 -16.16 0.23 -11.81
CA TYR A 95 -15.43 0.97 -12.83
C TYR A 95 -15.92 0.54 -14.23
N SER A 96 -16.19 1.51 -15.06
CA SER A 96 -16.67 1.23 -16.41
C SER A 96 -15.95 2.07 -17.45
N GLY A 97 -14.68 2.31 -17.26
CA GLY A 97 -13.89 3.09 -18.19
C GLY A 97 -13.71 2.40 -19.51
N GLU A 98 -13.22 3.15 -20.50
CA GLU A 98 -13.09 2.62 -21.84
C GLU A 98 -12.08 1.53 -21.95
N ASP A 99 -11.10 1.53 -21.09
CA ASP A 99 -10.09 0.51 -21.15
C ASP A 99 -10.42 -0.64 -20.23
N SER A 100 -11.69 -0.89 -20.02
CA SER A 100 -12.10 -1.98 -19.14
C SER A 100 -11.58 -3.32 -19.59
N ASP A 101 -11.22 -3.44 -20.85
CA ASP A 101 -10.62 -4.66 -21.32
C ASP A 101 -9.26 -4.91 -20.72
N SER A 102 -8.64 -3.89 -20.22
CA SER A 102 -7.28 -4.02 -19.73
C SER A 102 -7.18 -4.91 -18.50
N ASN A 103 -8.27 -5.11 -17.80
CA ASN A 103 -8.22 -5.91 -16.61
C ASN A 103 -8.78 -7.30 -16.79
N SER A 104 -9.08 -7.64 -17.97
CA SER A 104 -9.63 -8.98 -18.22
C SER A 104 -8.56 -10.02 -18.32
#